data_ecf96a52cab0ebfdd454f91cdb2aecd5
#
_entry.id   ecf96a52cab0ebfdd454f91cdb2aecd5
#
_cell.length_a   1.000
_cell.length_b   1.000
_cell.length_c   1.000
_cell.angle_alpha   90.00
_cell.angle_beta   90.00
_cell.angle_gamma   90.00
#
_symmetry.space_group_name_H-M   'P 1'
#
loop_
_entity.id
_entity.type
_entity.pdbx_description
1 polymer ?
#
loop_
_entity_poly.entity_id
_entity_poly.type
_entity_poly.pdbx_seq_one_letter_code
_entity_poly.pdbx_strand_id
1 'polypeptide(L)'
;TLFRSKVPIVIYYGDNLPETDERPELYEWTRRLRLMKIWAKMLNDLGGDVTVIHLPEVGLHGNTHFPMSDLNNIEVADLLSEWLHTKALD
;
A
#
# COMPACT_ATOMS: atom_id res chain seq x y z
N THR A 1 -25.10 6.93 -2.20
CA THR A 1 -23.78 6.74 -1.58
C THR A 1 -23.00 8.05 -1.58
N LEU A 2 -22.07 8.19 -0.63
CA LEU A 2 -21.17 9.33 -0.56
C LEU A 2 -20.12 9.29 -1.67
N PHE A 3 -19.79 8.10 -2.15
CA PHE A 3 -18.89 7.90 -3.27
C PHE A 3 -19.68 7.44 -4.50
N ARG A 4 -19.96 8.38 -5.40
CA ARG A 4 -20.66 8.06 -6.65
C ARG A 4 -19.75 7.38 -7.65
N SER A 5 -18.47 7.68 -7.56
CA SER A 5 -17.45 7.14 -8.43
C SER A 5 -16.54 6.29 -7.56
N LYS A 6 -16.59 4.99 -7.74
CA LYS A 6 -15.68 4.07 -7.05
C LYS A 6 -14.37 4.01 -7.83
N VAL A 7 -13.56 5.05 -7.71
CA VAL A 7 -12.22 5.02 -8.27
C VAL A 7 -11.39 4.10 -7.41
N PRO A 8 -10.91 2.96 -7.94
CA PRO A 8 -10.07 2.07 -7.16
C PRO A 8 -8.73 2.74 -6.85
N ILE A 9 -8.30 2.62 -5.61
CA ILE A 9 -7.03 3.18 -5.14
C ILE A 9 -6.22 2.06 -4.50
N VAL A 10 -4.95 1.95 -4.90
CA VAL A 10 -4.02 1.04 -4.25
C VAL A 10 -2.80 1.82 -3.78
N ILE A 11 -2.37 1.54 -2.56
CA ILE A 11 -1.21 2.19 -1.93
C ILE A 11 -0.24 1.10 -1.49
N TYR A 12 1.02 1.21 -1.94
CA TYR A 12 2.06 0.25 -1.60
C TYR A 12 3.04 0.86 -0.61
N TYR A 13 3.37 0.09 0.42
CA TYR A 13 4.42 0.43 1.39
C TYR A 13 5.50 -0.64 1.36
N GLY A 14 6.76 -0.20 1.43
CA GLY A 14 7.91 -1.09 1.42
C GLY A 14 8.17 -1.79 2.75
N ASP A 15 9.33 -2.43 2.81
CA ASP A 15 9.80 -3.15 3.99
C ASP A 15 10.64 -2.24 4.90
N ASN A 16 11.19 -2.83 5.95
CA ASN A 16 12.09 -2.17 6.91
C ASN A 16 11.44 -1.02 7.67
N LEU A 17 10.15 -1.15 7.94
CA LEU A 17 9.43 -0.20 8.77
C LEU A 17 9.56 -0.63 10.24
N PRO A 18 10.20 0.19 11.10
CA PRO A 18 10.40 -0.18 12.49
C PRO A 18 9.09 -0.23 13.27
N GLU A 19 8.98 -1.13 14.21
CA GLU A 19 7.80 -1.23 15.09
C GLU A 19 7.85 -0.24 16.23
N THR A 20 9.04 0.29 16.54
CA THR A 20 9.26 1.23 17.64
C THR A 20 9.87 2.53 17.13
N ASP A 21 9.84 3.56 17.96
CA ASP A 21 10.33 4.90 17.64
C ASP A 21 11.83 5.10 17.92
N GLU A 22 12.60 4.02 18.02
CA GLU A 22 14.05 4.09 18.23
C GLU A 22 14.77 4.84 17.10
N ARG A 23 14.19 4.84 15.90
CA ARG A 23 14.69 5.59 14.75
C ARG A 23 13.55 6.47 14.23
N PRO A 24 13.39 7.67 14.76
CA PRO A 24 12.24 8.51 14.44
C PRO A 24 12.06 8.80 12.94
N GLU A 25 13.14 8.95 12.19
CA GLU A 25 13.10 9.22 10.76
C GLU A 25 12.53 8.04 9.96
N LEU A 26 12.75 6.80 10.43
CA LEU A 26 12.19 5.61 9.80
C LEU A 26 10.80 5.28 10.35
N TYR A 27 10.60 5.54 11.64
CA TYR A 27 9.32 5.29 12.29
C TYR A 27 8.20 6.16 11.72
N GLU A 28 8.53 7.30 11.16
CA GLU A 28 7.56 8.16 10.51
C GLU A 28 6.83 7.42 9.37
N TRP A 29 7.53 6.58 8.62
CA TRP A 29 6.90 5.76 7.58
C TRP A 29 5.95 4.72 8.16
N THR A 30 6.29 4.14 9.32
CA THR A 30 5.42 3.20 10.03
C THR A 30 4.14 3.89 10.48
N ARG A 31 4.25 5.12 10.99
CA ARG A 31 3.08 5.93 11.37
C ARG A 31 2.20 6.23 10.17
N ARG A 32 2.82 6.59 9.05
CA ARG A 32 2.08 6.87 7.80
C ARG A 32 1.33 5.63 7.31
N LEU A 33 1.95 4.46 7.40
CA LEU A 33 1.28 3.22 7.03
C LEU A 33 0.05 2.97 7.91
N ARG A 34 0.18 3.14 9.21
CA ARG A 34 -0.95 2.99 10.15
C ARG A 34 -2.07 3.95 9.83
N LEU A 35 -1.73 5.22 9.58
CA LEU A 35 -2.72 6.25 9.23
C LEU A 35 -3.40 5.93 7.90
N MET A 36 -2.66 5.43 6.92
CA MET A 36 -3.24 5.05 5.63
C MET A 36 -4.19 3.87 5.76
N LYS A 37 -3.88 2.90 6.62
CA LYS A 37 -4.79 1.78 6.88
C LYS A 37 -6.09 2.24 7.52
N ILE A 38 -6.02 3.18 8.46
CA ILE A 38 -7.20 3.77 9.10
C ILE A 38 -8.02 4.54 8.06
N TRP A 39 -7.36 5.37 7.27
CA TRP A 39 -8.00 6.15 6.22
C TRP A 39 -8.70 5.26 5.18
N ALA A 40 -8.02 4.19 4.75
CA ALA A 40 -8.59 3.24 3.81
C ALA A 40 -9.84 2.58 4.36
N LYS A 41 -9.81 2.19 5.63
CA LYS A 41 -10.98 1.60 6.28
C LYS A 41 -12.15 2.59 6.31
N MET A 42 -11.89 3.85 6.66
CA MET A 42 -12.93 4.88 6.69
C MET A 42 -13.56 5.07 5.31
N LEU A 43 -12.73 5.18 4.26
CA LEU A 43 -13.23 5.36 2.91
C LEU A 43 -14.01 4.15 2.41
N ASN A 44 -13.54 2.94 2.73
CA ASN A 44 -14.24 1.72 2.34
C ASN A 44 -15.59 1.59 3.04
N ASP A 45 -15.67 2.01 4.32
CA ASP A 45 -16.92 2.05 5.06
C ASP A 45 -17.93 3.02 4.44
N LEU A 46 -17.43 4.04 3.73
CA LEU A 46 -18.26 5.01 3.02
C LEU A 46 -18.55 4.60 1.56
N GLY A 47 -18.16 3.41 1.16
CA GLY A 47 -18.43 2.89 -0.19
C GLY A 47 -17.28 3.05 -1.18
N GLY A 48 -16.11 3.47 -0.72
CA GLY A 48 -14.91 3.57 -1.55
C GLY A 48 -14.25 2.21 -1.81
N ASP A 49 -13.18 2.22 -2.60
CA ASP A 49 -12.41 1.03 -2.93
C ASP A 49 -10.92 1.35 -2.80
N VAL A 50 -10.42 1.26 -1.57
CA VAL A 50 -9.02 1.57 -1.25
C VAL A 50 -8.35 0.34 -0.67
N THR A 51 -7.21 -0.02 -1.24
CA THR A 51 -6.37 -1.14 -0.78
C THR A 51 -5.00 -0.60 -0.38
N VAL A 52 -4.56 -0.92 0.82
CA VAL A 52 -3.21 -0.60 1.29
C VAL A 52 -2.44 -1.91 1.38
N ILE A 53 -1.33 -2.00 0.64
CA ILE A 53 -0.49 -3.19 0.60
C ILE A 53 0.85 -2.87 1.23
N HIS A 54 1.15 -3.53 2.34
CA HIS A 54 2.47 -3.55 2.94
C HIS A 54 3.20 -4.75 2.34
N LEU A 55 4.21 -4.53 1.52
CA LEU A 55 4.81 -5.57 0.69
C LEU A 55 5.27 -6.81 1.47
N PRO A 56 5.87 -6.71 2.67
CA PRO A 56 6.21 -7.91 3.44
C PRO A 56 5.02 -8.81 3.75
N GLU A 57 3.83 -8.26 3.90
CA GLU A 57 2.62 -9.02 4.20
C GLU A 57 2.16 -9.89 3.02
N VAL A 58 2.63 -9.58 1.81
CA VAL A 58 2.36 -10.38 0.61
C VAL A 58 3.60 -11.13 0.13
N GLY A 59 4.62 -11.26 0.98
CA GLY A 59 5.80 -12.08 0.71
C GLY A 59 6.95 -11.37 0.02
N LEU A 60 6.86 -10.06 -0.20
CA LEU A 60 7.94 -9.28 -0.80
C LEU A 60 8.70 -8.50 0.27
N HIS A 61 9.98 -8.76 0.41
CA HIS A 61 10.82 -8.20 1.45
C HIS A 61 11.96 -7.38 0.87
N GLY A 62 12.51 -6.48 1.69
CA GLY A 62 13.67 -5.67 1.34
C GLY A 62 13.35 -4.42 0.53
N ASN A 63 12.09 -4.11 0.29
CA ASN A 63 11.72 -2.94 -0.49
C ASN A 63 11.89 -1.65 0.28
N THR A 64 12.33 -0.61 -0.43
CA THR A 64 12.38 0.76 0.08
C THR A 64 11.02 1.44 -0.13
N HIS A 65 10.96 2.74 0.17
CA HIS A 65 9.77 3.53 -0.13
C HIS A 65 9.61 3.85 -1.63
N PHE A 66 10.57 3.40 -2.46
CA PHE A 66 10.47 3.46 -3.92
C PHE A 66 10.52 2.04 -4.50
N PRO A 67 9.47 1.22 -4.27
CA PRO A 67 9.54 -0.18 -4.67
C PRO A 67 9.72 -0.41 -6.17
N MET A 68 9.31 0.54 -7.01
CA MET A 68 9.48 0.42 -8.46
C MET A 68 10.92 0.54 -8.91
N SER A 69 11.82 1.00 -8.04
CA SER A 69 13.26 1.13 -8.31
C SER A 69 14.08 0.03 -7.65
N ASP A 70 13.45 -0.87 -6.89
CA ASP A 70 14.15 -1.90 -6.15
C ASP A 70 14.51 -3.11 -7.02
N LEU A 71 15.37 -3.99 -6.51
CA LEU A 71 15.84 -5.17 -7.24
C LEU A 71 14.69 -6.13 -7.59
N ASN A 72 13.63 -6.15 -6.80
CA ASN A 72 12.46 -6.98 -7.05
C ASN A 72 11.33 -6.21 -7.74
N ASN A 73 11.67 -5.18 -8.51
CA ASN A 73 10.66 -4.31 -9.12
C ASN A 73 9.71 -5.05 -10.07
N ILE A 74 10.15 -6.16 -10.68
CA ILE A 74 9.29 -6.95 -11.55
C ILE A 74 8.17 -7.61 -10.73
N GLU A 75 8.50 -8.17 -9.56
CA GLU A 75 7.51 -8.76 -8.68
C GLU A 75 6.52 -7.70 -8.15
N VAL A 76 7.01 -6.50 -7.86
CA VAL A 76 6.16 -5.38 -7.47
C VAL A 76 5.24 -4.97 -8.62
N ALA A 77 5.79 -4.90 -9.84
CA ALA A 77 4.99 -4.58 -11.03
C ALA A 77 3.93 -5.65 -11.30
N ASP A 78 4.24 -6.92 -11.04
CA ASP A 78 3.28 -8.02 -11.20
C ASP A 78 2.12 -7.87 -10.22
N LEU A 79 2.37 -7.45 -8.98
CA LEU A 79 1.30 -7.16 -8.02
C LEU A 79 0.36 -6.08 -8.53
N LEU A 80 0.92 -5.02 -9.10
CA LEU A 80 0.12 -3.94 -9.67
C LEU A 80 -0.70 -4.45 -10.85
N SER A 81 -0.10 -5.26 -11.72
CA SER A 81 -0.79 -5.85 -12.87
C SER A 81 -1.96 -6.72 -12.42
N GLU A 82 -1.76 -7.56 -11.40
CA GLU A 82 -2.81 -8.40 -10.84
C GLU A 82 -3.95 -7.55 -10.26
N TRP A 83 -3.60 -6.48 -9.55
CA TRP A 83 -4.59 -5.57 -9.00
C TRP A 83 -5.42 -4.89 -10.08
N LEU A 84 -4.74 -4.41 -11.15
CA LEU A 84 -5.42 -3.79 -12.28
C LEU A 84 -6.39 -4.78 -12.94
N HIS A 85 -5.96 -6.03 -13.11
CA HIS A 85 -6.80 -7.07 -13.67
C HIS A 85 -8.02 -7.35 -12.78
N THR A 86 -7.81 -7.45 -11.46
CA THR A 86 -8.88 -7.66 -10.49
C THR A 86 -9.93 -6.56 -10.56
N LYS A 87 -9.50 -5.32 -10.82
CA LYS A 87 -10.39 -4.16 -10.93
C LYS A 87 -10.90 -3.93 -12.36
N ALA A 88 -10.53 -4.79 -13.31
CA ALA A 88 -10.90 -4.67 -14.72
C ALA A 88 -10.43 -3.35 -15.34
N LEU A 89 -9.24 -2.91 -14.97
CA LEU A 89 -8.64 -1.66 -15.45
C LEU A 89 -7.53 -1.87 -16.50
N ASP A 90 -7.20 -3.11 -16.81
CA ASP A 90 -6.18 -3.45 -17.82
C ASP A 90 -6.75 -3.68 -19.22
#